data_71ce9c63654a189edbd849eb86087fc1
#
_entry.id   71ce9c63654a189edbd849eb86087fc1
#
_cell.length_a   1.000
_cell.length_b   1.000
_cell.length_c   1.000
_cell.angle_alpha   90.00
_cell.angle_beta   90.00
_cell.angle_gamma   90.00
#
_symmetry.space_group_name_H-M   'P 1'
#
loop_
_entity.id
_entity.type
_entity.pdbx_description
1 polymer ?
#
loop_
_entity_poly.entity_id
_entity_poly.type
_entity_poly.pdbx_seq_one_letter_code
_entity_poly.pdbx_strand_id
1 'polypeptide(L)'
;MLDKNKEPLIHITKRSDMPQKQAWLIRLFAIVAALIVCAIVTTLTTGLDPISVFSEMLDGNFGSERKVWILGKELAILLCVSLGLTPAFKMKFWNLGGEGQVLIGALVTAAIMLYLGETLPNPLLILVMFIGAVGAGAIWAAIPAFFKAKWNTNETLFTLMMNYVAIQLVAFFVIIWEVPKGSGKVGVINQTSMAGWLPDIGGQKYLLIILMVAVITVLMHIYLKYSKHGYEISVVGESMNTARYVGIKTGKVIVRTLLVSGAICGLAGWMMVAGSDHTITTTLAGGRGFLGIMVAWLAQFSPVGMIATSFLLAFMARGASEISTAFQLNHSFGDILTGILLFFIIGCEFFINYKVHFRKKEGGIEHV
;
A
#
# COMPACT_ATOMS: atom_id res chain seq x y z
N MET A 1 -3.64 -23.97 39.37
CA MET A 1 -3.80 -25.15 38.51
C MET A 1 -5.05 -24.94 37.67
N LEU A 2 -4.90 -24.61 36.39
CA LEU A 2 -6.01 -24.52 35.44
C LEU A 2 -6.48 -25.94 35.14
N ASP A 3 -7.76 -26.21 35.40
CA ASP A 3 -8.43 -27.49 35.19
C ASP A 3 -8.30 -27.85 33.68
N LYS A 4 -7.43 -28.80 33.34
CA LYS A 4 -7.12 -29.21 31.96
C LYS A 4 -8.30 -29.82 31.17
N ASN A 5 -9.44 -30.06 31.85
CA ASN A 5 -10.62 -30.71 31.28
C ASN A 5 -11.77 -29.77 30.94
N LYS A 6 -11.65 -28.46 31.11
CA LYS A 6 -12.71 -27.53 30.68
C LYS A 6 -12.40 -27.00 29.29
N GLU A 7 -13.26 -27.33 28.33
CA GLU A 7 -13.23 -26.71 27.01
C GLU A 7 -13.25 -25.18 27.12
N PRO A 8 -12.48 -24.49 26.29
CA PRO A 8 -12.42 -23.02 26.29
C PRO A 8 -13.82 -22.43 26.05
N LEU A 9 -14.13 -21.30 26.70
CA LEU A 9 -15.41 -20.59 26.57
C LEU A 9 -15.71 -20.21 25.12
N ILE A 10 -14.66 -19.96 24.32
CA ILE A 10 -14.74 -19.58 22.92
C ILE A 10 -13.87 -20.55 22.13
N HIS A 11 -14.45 -21.18 21.13
CA HIS A 11 -13.76 -22.05 20.19
C HIS A 11 -13.82 -21.45 18.78
N ILE A 12 -12.66 -21.26 18.16
CA ILE A 12 -12.53 -20.66 16.83
C ILE A 12 -12.18 -21.78 15.84
N THR A 13 -13.03 -22.00 14.86
CA THR A 13 -12.81 -22.96 13.78
C THR A 13 -12.66 -22.25 12.46
N LYS A 14 -11.68 -22.69 11.64
CA LYS A 14 -11.53 -22.17 10.29
C LYS A 14 -12.72 -22.66 9.43
N ARG A 15 -13.35 -21.76 8.69
CA ARG A 15 -14.38 -22.15 7.72
C ARG A 15 -13.72 -22.74 6.48
N SER A 16 -14.28 -23.82 5.94
CA SER A 16 -13.82 -24.40 4.69
C SER A 16 -14.20 -23.53 3.49
N ASP A 17 -15.46 -23.07 3.43
CA ASP A 17 -15.96 -22.19 2.38
C ASP A 17 -17.17 -21.40 2.89
N MET A 18 -17.24 -20.10 2.49
CA MET A 18 -18.41 -19.27 2.70
C MET A 18 -18.99 -18.85 1.33
N PRO A 19 -20.31 -18.96 1.11
CA PRO A 19 -20.94 -18.47 -0.11
C PRO A 19 -20.61 -16.98 -0.33
N GLN A 20 -20.22 -16.60 -1.53
CA GLN A 20 -19.82 -15.22 -1.85
C GLN A 20 -20.87 -14.16 -1.45
N LYS A 21 -22.18 -14.50 -1.59
CA LYS A 21 -23.27 -13.61 -1.17
C LYS A 21 -23.22 -13.30 0.33
N GLN A 22 -22.95 -14.28 1.18
CA GLN A 22 -22.85 -14.08 2.63
C GLN A 22 -21.59 -13.28 3.00
N ALA A 23 -20.45 -13.53 2.33
CA ALA A 23 -19.25 -12.74 2.53
C ALA A 23 -19.47 -11.25 2.17
N TRP A 24 -20.17 -10.96 1.08
CA TRP A 24 -20.55 -9.59 0.72
C TRP A 24 -21.49 -8.93 1.73
N LEU A 25 -22.45 -9.67 2.30
CA LEU A 25 -23.33 -9.17 3.35
C LEU A 25 -22.55 -8.81 4.63
N ILE A 26 -21.59 -9.64 5.03
CA ILE A 26 -20.74 -9.36 6.20
C ILE A 26 -19.91 -8.10 5.96
N ARG A 27 -19.33 -7.93 4.76
CA ARG A 27 -18.58 -6.72 4.39
C ARG A 27 -19.45 -5.47 4.41
N LEU A 28 -20.66 -5.56 3.84
CA LEU A 28 -21.61 -4.45 3.84
C LEU A 28 -22.02 -4.07 5.28
N PHE A 29 -22.31 -5.07 6.12
CA PHE A 29 -22.62 -4.83 7.54
C PHE A 29 -21.44 -4.18 8.28
N ALA A 30 -20.22 -4.62 8.03
CA ALA A 30 -19.02 -4.04 8.63
C ALA A 30 -18.83 -2.57 8.20
N ILE A 31 -19.04 -2.25 6.93
CA ILE A 31 -18.97 -0.86 6.42
C ILE A 31 -20.05 0.00 7.11
N VAL A 32 -21.29 -0.46 7.19
CA VAL A 32 -22.37 0.28 7.85
C VAL A 32 -22.05 0.49 9.34
N ALA A 33 -21.58 -0.55 10.03
CA ALA A 33 -21.17 -0.44 11.43
C ALA A 33 -20.01 0.55 11.61
N ALA A 34 -19.03 0.53 10.73
CA ALA A 34 -17.92 1.49 10.72
C ALA A 34 -18.42 2.93 10.55
N LEU A 35 -19.35 3.17 9.61
CA LEU A 35 -19.91 4.49 9.38
C LEU A 35 -20.70 4.99 10.60
N ILE A 36 -21.46 4.11 11.28
CA ILE A 36 -22.17 4.44 12.53
C ILE A 36 -21.15 4.85 13.61
N VAL A 37 -20.09 4.08 13.81
CA VAL A 37 -19.05 4.41 14.79
C VAL A 37 -18.33 5.70 14.42
N CYS A 38 -18.00 5.91 13.14
CA CYS A 38 -17.46 7.18 12.67
C CYS A 38 -18.40 8.35 12.95
N ALA A 39 -19.71 8.20 12.74
CA ALA A 39 -20.71 9.21 13.06
C ALA A 39 -20.74 9.55 14.56
N ILE A 40 -20.73 8.53 15.43
CA ILE A 40 -20.69 8.70 16.89
C ILE A 40 -19.41 9.45 17.31
N VAL A 41 -18.24 9.00 16.82
CA VAL A 41 -16.95 9.61 17.14
C VAL A 41 -16.92 11.06 16.65
N THR A 42 -17.39 11.36 15.44
CA THR A 42 -17.50 12.72 14.90
C THR A 42 -18.32 13.61 15.81
N THR A 43 -19.54 13.19 16.18
CA THR A 43 -20.41 13.99 17.02
C THR A 43 -19.81 14.23 18.42
N LEU A 44 -19.22 13.19 19.02
CA LEU A 44 -18.65 13.28 20.37
C LEU A 44 -17.38 14.13 20.43
N THR A 45 -16.55 14.10 19.39
CA THR A 45 -15.24 14.79 19.41
C THR A 45 -15.27 16.20 18.82
N THR A 46 -16.14 16.45 17.85
CA THR A 46 -16.17 17.72 17.11
C THR A 46 -17.47 18.50 17.29
N GLY A 47 -18.54 17.86 17.73
CA GLY A 47 -19.89 18.46 17.80
C GLY A 47 -20.53 18.69 16.43
N LEU A 48 -19.88 18.25 15.33
CA LEU A 48 -20.39 18.41 13.97
C LEU A 48 -21.48 17.40 13.65
N ASP A 49 -22.36 17.78 12.73
CA ASP A 49 -23.37 16.87 12.18
C ASP A 49 -22.70 15.82 11.29
N PRO A 50 -22.85 14.53 11.59
CA PRO A 50 -22.24 13.45 10.80
C PRO A 50 -22.65 13.46 9.32
N ILE A 51 -23.88 13.86 9.01
CA ILE A 51 -24.35 13.91 7.62
C ILE A 51 -23.55 14.94 6.83
N SER A 52 -23.29 16.09 7.39
CA SER A 52 -22.47 17.14 6.79
C SER A 52 -21.04 16.66 6.56
N VAL A 53 -20.47 15.92 7.52
CA VAL A 53 -19.11 15.36 7.40
C VAL A 53 -19.01 14.30 6.31
N PHE A 54 -19.99 13.39 6.21
CA PHE A 54 -20.00 12.41 5.13
C PHE A 54 -20.30 13.03 3.75
N SER A 55 -21.15 14.07 3.69
CA SER A 55 -21.41 14.83 2.48
C SER A 55 -20.13 15.50 1.97
N GLU A 56 -19.35 16.14 2.88
CA GLU A 56 -18.05 16.73 2.54
C GLU A 56 -17.04 15.69 2.06
N MET A 57 -17.04 14.51 2.65
CA MET A 57 -16.19 13.40 2.20
C MET A 57 -16.52 12.97 0.76
N LEU A 58 -17.81 12.94 0.39
CA LEU A 58 -18.24 12.63 -0.98
C LEU A 58 -17.88 13.77 -1.93
N ASP A 59 -18.16 15.02 -1.54
CA ASP A 59 -17.83 16.19 -2.34
C ASP A 59 -16.32 16.36 -2.52
N GLY A 60 -15.55 16.07 -1.48
CA GLY A 60 -14.08 16.06 -1.51
C GLY A 60 -13.48 15.10 -2.55
N ASN A 61 -14.19 14.02 -2.87
CA ASN A 61 -13.77 13.04 -3.86
C ASN A 61 -14.40 13.26 -5.25
N PHE A 62 -15.67 13.67 -5.31
CA PHE A 62 -16.45 13.69 -6.56
C PHE A 62 -17.00 15.08 -6.95
N GLY A 63 -16.88 16.08 -6.11
CA GLY A 63 -17.47 17.41 -6.29
C GLY A 63 -16.94 18.21 -7.49
N SER A 64 -15.84 17.79 -8.13
CA SER A 64 -15.34 18.39 -9.37
C SER A 64 -14.51 17.39 -10.19
N GLU A 65 -14.42 17.63 -11.51
CA GLU A 65 -13.59 16.82 -12.39
C GLU A 65 -12.14 16.71 -11.91
N ARG A 66 -11.56 17.83 -11.43
CA ARG A 66 -10.21 17.84 -10.86
C ARG A 66 -10.09 16.91 -9.65
N LYS A 67 -11.08 16.90 -8.74
CA LYS A 67 -11.09 16.03 -7.55
C LYS A 67 -11.11 14.55 -7.95
N VAL A 68 -11.90 14.18 -8.97
CA VAL A 68 -11.97 12.82 -9.51
C VAL A 68 -10.61 12.38 -10.09
N TRP A 69 -9.94 13.24 -10.85
CA TRP A 69 -8.60 12.93 -11.38
C TRP A 69 -7.55 12.75 -10.28
N ILE A 70 -7.62 13.55 -9.21
CA ILE A 70 -6.72 13.39 -8.07
C ILE A 70 -7.02 12.07 -7.34
N LEU A 71 -8.29 11.71 -7.14
CA LEU A 71 -8.66 10.40 -6.57
C LEU A 71 -8.11 9.25 -7.44
N GLY A 72 -8.25 9.35 -8.77
CA GLY A 72 -7.70 8.38 -9.71
C GLY A 72 -6.18 8.24 -9.59
N LYS A 73 -5.46 9.35 -9.43
CA LYS A 73 -4.01 9.37 -9.19
C LYS A 73 -3.64 8.68 -7.86
N GLU A 74 -4.33 9.02 -6.77
CA GLU A 74 -4.07 8.43 -5.45
C GLU A 74 -4.32 6.91 -5.45
N LEU A 75 -5.43 6.49 -6.07
CA LEU A 75 -5.74 5.08 -6.31
C LEU A 75 -4.62 4.40 -7.10
N ALA A 76 -4.19 5.01 -8.22
CA ALA A 76 -3.18 4.42 -9.09
C ALA A 76 -1.83 4.23 -8.36
N ILE A 77 -1.35 5.24 -7.62
CA ILE A 77 -0.10 5.15 -6.87
C ILE A 77 -0.19 4.08 -5.78
N LEU A 78 -1.28 4.07 -4.98
CA LEU A 78 -1.48 3.07 -3.93
C LEU A 78 -1.56 1.65 -4.53
N LEU A 79 -2.29 1.48 -5.64
CA LEU A 79 -2.38 0.21 -6.36
C LEU A 79 -1.01 -0.24 -6.88
N CYS A 80 -0.19 0.66 -7.43
CA CYS A 80 1.15 0.35 -7.89
C CYS A 80 2.04 -0.20 -6.76
N VAL A 81 2.07 0.48 -5.61
CA VAL A 81 2.82 0.02 -4.43
C VAL A 81 2.31 -1.35 -3.96
N SER A 82 0.99 -1.52 -3.91
CA SER A 82 0.36 -2.78 -3.48
C SER A 82 0.70 -3.94 -4.41
N LEU A 83 0.69 -3.71 -5.73
CA LEU A 83 1.10 -4.69 -6.74
C LEU A 83 2.58 -5.06 -6.59
N GLY A 84 3.43 -4.07 -6.29
CA GLY A 84 4.85 -4.30 -6.02
C GLY A 84 5.08 -5.21 -4.80
N LEU A 85 4.31 -5.03 -3.74
CA LEU A 85 4.45 -5.81 -2.51
C LEU A 85 3.87 -7.23 -2.62
N THR A 86 2.87 -7.42 -3.47
CA THR A 86 2.12 -8.68 -3.59
C THR A 86 2.98 -9.93 -3.81
N PRO A 87 4.00 -9.95 -4.69
CA PRO A 87 4.82 -11.15 -4.90
C PRO A 87 5.55 -11.60 -3.64
N ALA A 88 6.06 -10.65 -2.85
CA ALA A 88 6.75 -10.91 -1.59
C ALA A 88 5.80 -11.54 -0.57
N PHE A 89 4.63 -10.93 -0.36
CA PHE A 89 3.64 -11.44 0.60
C PHE A 89 3.03 -12.78 0.18
N LYS A 90 2.80 -12.99 -1.11
CA LYS A 90 2.34 -14.29 -1.64
C LYS A 90 3.37 -15.41 -1.38
N MET A 91 4.66 -15.08 -1.37
CA MET A 91 5.75 -15.96 -0.99
C MET A 91 5.90 -16.12 0.53
N LYS A 92 5.06 -15.46 1.34
CA LYS A 92 5.18 -15.34 2.81
C LYS A 92 6.51 -14.71 3.27
N PHE A 93 7.10 -13.87 2.44
CA PHE A 93 8.18 -12.98 2.82
C PHE A 93 7.58 -11.65 3.30
N TRP A 94 7.76 -11.33 4.57
CA TRP A 94 7.19 -10.13 5.20
C TRP A 94 8.00 -8.87 4.83
N ASN A 95 7.78 -8.36 3.62
CA ASN A 95 8.43 -7.14 3.13
C ASN A 95 7.71 -5.89 3.67
N LEU A 96 8.13 -5.41 4.83
CA LEU A 96 7.67 -4.11 5.37
C LEU A 96 8.45 -2.92 4.79
N GLY A 97 9.38 -3.16 3.87
CA GLY A 97 10.28 -2.16 3.28
C GLY A 97 9.69 -1.34 2.12
N GLY A 98 8.40 -1.48 1.83
CA GLY A 98 7.75 -0.81 0.71
C GLY A 98 7.88 0.71 0.74
N GLU A 99 7.76 1.31 1.92
CA GLU A 99 7.93 2.76 2.12
C GLU A 99 9.32 3.24 1.69
N GLY A 100 10.37 2.56 2.17
CA GLY A 100 11.75 2.88 1.81
C GLY A 100 12.07 2.64 0.34
N GLN A 101 11.50 1.59 -0.27
CA GLN A 101 11.68 1.29 -1.70
C GLN A 101 11.09 2.41 -2.57
N VAL A 102 9.92 2.95 -2.21
CA VAL A 102 9.30 4.11 -2.88
C VAL A 102 10.18 5.34 -2.70
N LEU A 103 10.62 5.63 -1.47
CA LEU A 103 11.45 6.80 -1.16
C LEU A 103 12.80 6.77 -1.88
N ILE A 104 13.46 5.63 -1.99
CA ILE A 104 14.73 5.51 -2.73
C ILE A 104 14.51 5.68 -4.24
N GLY A 105 13.43 5.13 -4.81
CA GLY A 105 13.06 5.41 -6.19
C GLY A 105 12.79 6.89 -6.45
N ALA A 106 12.07 7.55 -5.54
CA ALA A 106 11.82 8.99 -5.58
C ALA A 106 13.11 9.81 -5.45
N LEU A 107 14.01 9.41 -4.54
CA LEU A 107 15.29 10.08 -4.33
C LEU A 107 16.16 10.09 -5.59
N VAL A 108 16.30 8.92 -6.22
CA VAL A 108 17.08 8.81 -7.47
C VAL A 108 16.41 9.59 -8.61
N THR A 109 15.08 9.57 -8.67
CA THR A 109 14.32 10.39 -9.62
C THR A 109 14.62 11.88 -9.44
N ALA A 110 14.50 12.39 -8.21
CA ALA A 110 14.75 13.79 -7.88
C ALA A 110 16.22 14.18 -8.18
N ALA A 111 17.17 13.31 -7.85
CA ALA A 111 18.59 13.54 -8.14
C ALA A 111 18.84 13.69 -9.65
N ILE A 112 18.33 12.75 -10.45
CA ILE A 112 18.50 12.81 -11.92
C ILE A 112 17.81 14.06 -12.49
N MET A 113 16.63 14.39 -11.98
CA MET A 113 15.87 15.56 -12.40
C MET A 113 16.59 16.88 -12.10
N LEU A 114 17.25 16.99 -10.93
CA LEU A 114 18.00 18.16 -10.51
C LEU A 114 19.33 18.29 -11.27
N TYR A 115 20.08 17.20 -11.42
CA TYR A 115 21.44 17.28 -11.98
C TYR A 115 21.49 17.17 -13.50
N LEU A 116 20.53 16.49 -14.13
CA LEU A 116 20.52 16.26 -15.58
C LEU A 116 19.37 16.97 -16.30
N GLY A 117 18.51 17.69 -15.57
CA GLY A 117 17.33 18.36 -16.13
C GLY A 117 17.64 19.40 -17.21
N GLU A 118 18.77 20.10 -17.08
CA GLU A 118 19.20 21.12 -18.06
C GLU A 118 20.10 20.55 -19.18
N THR A 119 20.62 19.34 -19.02
CA THR A 119 21.60 18.76 -19.94
C THR A 119 21.00 17.77 -20.92
N LEU A 120 19.92 17.08 -20.55
CA LEU A 120 19.30 16.04 -21.37
C LEU A 120 17.97 16.50 -21.99
N PRO A 121 17.67 16.08 -23.23
CA PRO A 121 16.34 16.28 -23.79
C PRO A 121 15.29 15.54 -22.97
N ASN A 122 14.10 16.15 -22.77
CA ASN A 122 13.09 15.68 -21.84
C ASN A 122 12.70 14.18 -21.99
N PRO A 123 12.50 13.61 -23.21
CA PRO A 123 12.19 12.19 -23.35
C PRO A 123 13.31 11.27 -22.84
N LEU A 124 14.57 11.63 -23.06
CA LEU A 124 15.73 10.87 -22.58
C LEU A 124 15.87 11.01 -21.06
N LEU A 125 15.64 12.20 -20.51
CA LEU A 125 15.64 12.46 -19.08
C LEU A 125 14.60 11.59 -18.37
N ILE A 126 13.36 11.55 -18.86
CA ILE A 126 12.27 10.73 -18.33
C ILE A 126 12.65 9.24 -18.35
N LEU A 127 13.26 8.77 -19.44
CA LEU A 127 13.71 7.37 -19.56
C LEU A 127 14.82 7.04 -18.54
N VAL A 128 15.82 7.93 -18.40
CA VAL A 128 16.92 7.74 -17.43
C VAL A 128 16.39 7.75 -16.01
N MET A 129 15.45 8.66 -15.67
CA MET A 129 14.78 8.71 -14.38
C MET A 129 14.01 7.41 -14.11
N PHE A 130 13.25 6.90 -15.09
CA PHE A 130 12.53 5.64 -15.00
C PHE A 130 13.47 4.46 -14.69
N ILE A 131 14.55 4.29 -15.49
CA ILE A 131 15.52 3.20 -15.29
C ILE A 131 16.22 3.35 -13.94
N GLY A 132 16.61 4.57 -13.58
CA GLY A 132 17.26 4.87 -12.29
C GLY A 132 16.39 4.54 -11.10
N ALA A 133 15.12 4.93 -11.12
CA ALA A 133 14.18 4.67 -10.02
C ALA A 133 13.85 3.18 -9.86
N VAL A 134 13.57 2.49 -10.97
CA VAL A 134 13.31 1.05 -11.01
C VAL A 134 14.55 0.27 -10.52
N GLY A 135 15.73 0.64 -10.99
CA GLY A 135 17.00 0.02 -10.56
C GLY A 135 17.29 0.26 -9.07
N ALA A 136 17.13 1.50 -8.61
CA ALA A 136 17.37 1.85 -7.21
C ALA A 136 16.41 1.14 -6.26
N GLY A 137 15.12 1.11 -6.56
CA GLY A 137 14.14 0.37 -5.77
C GLY A 137 14.42 -1.14 -5.76
N ALA A 138 14.78 -1.72 -6.90
CA ALA A 138 15.15 -3.12 -7.03
C ALA A 138 16.38 -3.47 -6.17
N ILE A 139 17.46 -2.68 -6.27
CA ILE A 139 18.69 -2.87 -5.49
C ILE A 139 18.39 -2.74 -3.99
N TRP A 140 17.61 -1.73 -3.60
CA TRP A 140 17.22 -1.53 -2.21
C TRP A 140 16.51 -2.73 -1.60
N ALA A 141 15.56 -3.31 -2.35
CA ALA A 141 14.84 -4.51 -1.95
C ALA A 141 15.70 -5.79 -2.00
N ALA A 142 16.71 -5.83 -2.87
CA ALA A 142 17.60 -6.97 -2.99
C ALA A 142 18.50 -7.15 -1.75
N ILE A 143 18.83 -6.07 -1.03
CA ILE A 143 19.68 -6.13 0.17
C ILE A 143 19.10 -7.09 1.22
N PRO A 144 17.89 -6.86 1.79
CA PRO A 144 17.31 -7.77 2.78
C PRO A 144 17.03 -9.16 2.19
N ALA A 145 16.70 -9.25 0.89
CA ALA A 145 16.46 -10.51 0.23
C ALA A 145 17.72 -11.39 0.17
N PHE A 146 18.89 -10.80 -0.12
CA PHE A 146 20.16 -11.50 -0.13
C PHE A 146 20.54 -12.03 1.26
N PHE A 147 20.39 -11.20 2.30
CA PHE A 147 20.63 -11.61 3.68
C PHE A 147 19.69 -12.73 4.11
N LYS A 148 18.41 -12.66 3.76
CA LYS A 148 17.44 -13.73 4.02
C LYS A 148 17.81 -15.02 3.29
N ALA A 149 18.18 -14.92 2.01
CA ALA A 149 18.51 -16.10 1.19
C ALA A 149 19.78 -16.81 1.68
N LYS A 150 20.78 -16.08 2.18
CA LYS A 150 22.09 -16.63 2.56
C LYS A 150 22.17 -17.01 4.04
N TRP A 151 21.63 -16.17 4.94
CA TRP A 151 21.77 -16.34 6.39
C TRP A 151 20.45 -16.54 7.13
N ASN A 152 19.33 -16.61 6.40
CA ASN A 152 17.98 -16.76 6.97
C ASN A 152 17.66 -15.71 8.05
N THR A 153 18.11 -14.47 7.85
CA THR A 153 17.83 -13.33 8.73
C THR A 153 16.33 -13.07 8.85
N ASN A 154 15.93 -12.34 9.92
CA ASN A 154 14.54 -11.88 10.06
C ASN A 154 14.25 -10.77 9.04
N GLU A 155 13.50 -11.13 8.00
CA GLU A 155 13.15 -10.23 6.89
C GLU A 155 12.28 -9.05 7.32
N THR A 156 11.37 -9.27 8.27
CA THR A 156 10.44 -8.25 8.77
C THR A 156 11.20 -7.11 9.42
N LEU A 157 12.09 -7.46 10.36
CA LEU A 157 12.89 -6.47 11.07
C LEU A 157 13.86 -5.77 10.12
N PHE A 158 14.52 -6.54 9.24
CA PHE A 158 15.50 -5.98 8.30
C PHE A 158 14.86 -4.98 7.34
N THR A 159 13.74 -5.35 6.71
CA THR A 159 13.03 -4.47 5.77
C THR A 159 12.46 -3.24 6.45
N LEU A 160 11.98 -3.37 7.70
CA LEU A 160 11.52 -2.22 8.49
C LEU A 160 12.66 -1.24 8.80
N MET A 161 13.84 -1.74 9.22
CA MET A 161 15.01 -0.90 9.46
C MET A 161 15.47 -0.17 8.19
N MET A 162 15.38 -0.82 7.03
CA MET A 162 15.69 -0.20 5.74
C MET A 162 14.79 1.00 5.42
N ASN A 163 13.54 1.05 5.91
CA ASN A 163 12.70 2.25 5.75
C ASN A 163 13.29 3.44 6.49
N TYR A 164 13.74 3.25 7.75
CA TYR A 164 14.36 4.34 8.51
C TYR A 164 15.64 4.84 7.85
N VAL A 165 16.46 3.93 7.31
CA VAL A 165 17.66 4.32 6.55
C VAL A 165 17.27 5.13 5.31
N ALA A 166 16.25 4.71 4.56
CA ALA A 166 15.76 5.45 3.39
C ALA A 166 15.26 6.85 3.75
N ILE A 167 14.48 6.98 4.85
CA ILE A 167 13.99 8.28 5.35
C ILE A 167 15.17 9.20 5.68
N GLN A 168 16.20 8.69 6.37
CA GLN A 168 17.37 9.50 6.73
C GLN A 168 18.23 9.86 5.51
N LEU A 169 18.35 8.99 4.52
CA LEU A 169 19.00 9.33 3.25
C LEU A 169 18.25 10.45 2.52
N VAL A 170 16.92 10.37 2.43
CA VAL A 170 16.12 11.45 1.84
C VAL A 170 16.30 12.75 2.65
N ALA A 171 16.26 12.70 3.98
CA ALA A 171 16.46 13.86 4.83
C ALA A 171 17.83 14.52 4.58
N PHE A 172 18.89 13.72 4.45
CA PHE A 172 20.24 14.21 4.14
C PHE A 172 20.28 14.94 2.80
N PHE A 173 19.70 14.36 1.75
CA PHE A 173 19.70 15.01 0.43
C PHE A 173 18.75 16.22 0.37
N VAL A 174 17.64 16.23 1.10
CA VAL A 174 16.78 17.41 1.23
C VAL A 174 17.57 18.59 1.78
N ILE A 175 18.41 18.40 2.81
CA ILE A 175 19.27 19.46 3.36
C ILE A 175 20.28 19.96 2.31
N ILE A 176 20.80 19.08 1.46
CA ILE A 176 21.74 19.48 0.39
C ILE A 176 21.01 20.29 -0.70
N TRP A 177 19.80 19.90 -1.05
CA TRP A 177 19.04 20.47 -2.18
C TRP A 177 18.03 21.57 -1.78
N GLU A 178 17.87 21.87 -0.50
CA GLU A 178 16.89 22.86 -0.03
C GLU A 178 17.11 24.25 -0.63
N VAL A 179 16.01 24.89 -1.01
CA VAL A 179 15.96 26.25 -1.53
C VAL A 179 14.76 26.98 -0.94
N PRO A 180 14.96 28.13 -0.23
CA PRO A 180 16.24 28.68 0.23
C PRO A 180 16.91 27.82 1.31
N LYS A 181 18.22 28.00 1.51
CA LYS A 181 18.94 27.28 2.55
C LYS A 181 18.36 27.49 3.94
N GLY A 182 18.22 26.40 4.71
CA GLY A 182 17.59 26.41 6.03
C GLY A 182 16.05 26.24 5.99
N SER A 183 15.44 26.08 4.81
CA SER A 183 14.00 25.89 4.66
C SER A 183 13.53 24.46 4.99
N GLY A 184 14.43 23.47 4.93
CA GLY A 184 14.09 22.06 5.05
C GLY A 184 13.25 21.51 3.89
N LYS A 185 13.16 22.25 2.76
CA LYS A 185 12.32 21.89 1.60
C LYS A 185 13.08 22.09 0.29
N VAL A 186 12.94 21.14 -0.62
CA VAL A 186 13.53 21.23 -1.97
C VAL A 186 12.73 22.16 -2.89
N GLY A 187 11.44 22.40 -2.56
CA GLY A 187 10.54 23.13 -3.45
C GLY A 187 10.11 22.29 -4.67
N VAL A 188 9.54 22.95 -5.67
CA VAL A 188 9.13 22.31 -6.92
C VAL A 188 10.33 22.27 -7.86
N ILE A 189 10.78 21.08 -8.22
CA ILE A 189 11.97 20.88 -9.07
C ILE A 189 11.64 21.25 -10.50
N ASN A 190 12.52 22.04 -11.14
CA ASN A 190 12.43 22.46 -12.53
C ASN A 190 11.09 23.13 -12.90
N GLN A 191 10.53 23.94 -11.99
CA GLN A 191 9.22 24.59 -12.16
C GLN A 191 9.13 25.41 -13.46
N THR A 192 10.21 26.05 -13.88
CA THR A 192 10.25 26.93 -15.06
C THR A 192 10.41 26.15 -16.37
N SER A 193 11.28 25.14 -16.38
CA SER A 193 11.61 24.35 -17.60
C SER A 193 10.71 23.13 -17.75
N MET A 194 10.00 22.69 -16.69
CA MET A 194 9.24 21.44 -16.64
C MET A 194 10.08 20.21 -17.07
N ALA A 195 11.40 20.29 -16.98
CA ALA A 195 12.30 19.21 -17.36
C ALA A 195 12.15 18.02 -16.41
N GLY A 196 11.91 16.83 -16.97
CA GLY A 196 11.65 15.61 -16.24
C GLY A 196 10.19 15.43 -15.76
N TRP A 197 9.30 16.37 -16.05
CA TRP A 197 7.89 16.20 -15.77
C TRP A 197 7.24 15.29 -16.82
N LEU A 198 6.32 14.43 -16.34
CA LEU A 198 5.55 13.58 -17.25
C LEU A 198 4.60 14.44 -18.09
N PRO A 199 4.49 14.15 -19.40
CA PRO A 199 3.62 14.92 -20.29
C PRO A 199 2.14 14.70 -19.97
N ASP A 200 1.36 15.76 -20.11
CA ASP A 200 -0.09 15.69 -20.03
C ASP A 200 -0.63 14.99 -21.28
N ILE A 201 -1.53 14.03 -21.11
CA ILE A 201 -2.19 13.33 -22.21
C ILE A 201 -3.66 13.75 -22.26
N GLY A 202 -4.12 14.24 -23.42
CA GLY A 202 -5.51 14.67 -23.61
C GLY A 202 -5.92 15.84 -22.71
N GLY A 203 -4.95 16.67 -22.28
CA GLY A 203 -5.19 17.79 -21.37
C GLY A 203 -5.36 17.36 -19.90
N GLN A 204 -5.13 16.08 -19.58
CA GLN A 204 -5.27 15.55 -18.22
C GLN A 204 -3.90 15.17 -17.66
N LYS A 205 -3.54 15.81 -16.56
CA LYS A 205 -2.23 15.69 -15.90
C LYS A 205 -1.91 14.27 -15.40
N TYR A 206 -2.91 13.56 -14.90
CA TYR A 206 -2.70 12.27 -14.21
C TYR A 206 -3.05 11.05 -15.05
N LEU A 207 -3.56 11.24 -16.28
CA LEU A 207 -4.00 10.13 -17.14
C LEU A 207 -2.88 9.15 -17.45
N LEU A 208 -1.66 9.65 -17.69
CA LEU A 208 -0.48 8.80 -17.98
C LEU A 208 -0.16 7.87 -16.81
N ILE A 209 -0.19 8.38 -15.57
CA ILE A 209 0.05 7.57 -14.37
C ILE A 209 -0.99 6.44 -14.25
N ILE A 210 -2.28 6.79 -14.45
CA ILE A 210 -3.39 5.83 -14.37
C ILE A 210 -3.23 4.74 -15.42
N LEU A 211 -2.90 5.10 -16.66
CA LEU A 211 -2.69 4.15 -17.76
C LEU A 211 -1.48 3.23 -17.48
N MET A 212 -0.36 3.79 -17.02
CA MET A 212 0.82 2.98 -16.66
C MET A 212 0.49 1.96 -15.58
N VAL A 213 -0.23 2.36 -14.53
CA VAL A 213 -0.60 1.45 -13.45
C VAL A 213 -1.62 0.40 -13.93
N ALA A 214 -2.55 0.76 -14.83
CA ALA A 214 -3.44 -0.22 -15.44
C ALA A 214 -2.65 -1.29 -16.21
N VAL A 215 -1.64 -0.90 -16.99
CA VAL A 215 -0.74 -1.84 -17.68
C VAL A 215 0.02 -2.72 -16.67
N ILE A 216 0.59 -2.13 -15.62
CA ILE A 216 1.28 -2.87 -14.56
C ILE A 216 0.34 -3.87 -13.89
N THR A 217 -0.92 -3.49 -13.65
CA THR A 217 -1.93 -4.39 -13.06
C THR A 217 -2.16 -5.63 -13.93
N VAL A 218 -2.30 -5.44 -15.25
CA VAL A 218 -2.45 -6.54 -16.20
C VAL A 218 -1.18 -7.41 -16.23
N LEU A 219 0.00 -6.79 -16.32
CA LEU A 219 1.28 -7.51 -16.32
C LEU A 219 1.47 -8.31 -15.04
N MET A 220 1.16 -7.74 -13.87
CA MET A 220 1.25 -8.43 -12.59
C MET A 220 0.23 -9.56 -12.45
N HIS A 221 -0.98 -9.40 -13.01
CA HIS A 221 -1.95 -10.48 -13.07
C HIS A 221 -1.42 -11.67 -13.87
N ILE A 222 -0.86 -11.39 -15.06
CA ILE A 222 -0.25 -12.43 -15.93
C ILE A 222 0.96 -13.05 -15.24
N TYR A 223 1.84 -12.23 -14.65
CA TYR A 223 3.04 -12.70 -13.95
C TYR A 223 2.71 -13.64 -12.79
N LEU A 224 1.77 -13.29 -11.93
CA LEU A 224 1.45 -14.08 -10.75
C LEU A 224 0.63 -15.34 -11.06
N LYS A 225 -0.19 -15.33 -12.12
CA LYS A 225 -1.12 -16.42 -12.43
C LYS A 225 -0.58 -17.39 -13.48
N TYR A 226 0.12 -16.89 -14.50
CA TYR A 226 0.47 -17.68 -15.68
C TYR A 226 1.98 -17.90 -15.86
N SER A 227 2.86 -17.21 -15.11
CA SER A 227 4.29 -17.40 -15.29
C SER A 227 4.83 -18.54 -14.41
N LYS A 228 5.94 -19.15 -14.86
CA LYS A 228 6.73 -20.09 -14.06
C LYS A 228 7.15 -19.48 -12.73
N HIS A 229 7.48 -18.19 -12.74
CA HIS A 229 7.91 -17.47 -11.54
C HIS A 229 6.76 -17.31 -10.52
N GLY A 230 5.53 -17.01 -10.98
CA GLY A 230 4.35 -16.97 -10.12
C GLY A 230 4.04 -18.32 -9.47
N TYR A 231 4.24 -19.41 -10.20
CA TYR A 231 4.15 -20.77 -9.66
C TYR A 231 5.22 -21.01 -8.57
N GLU A 232 6.50 -20.70 -8.84
CA GLU A 232 7.59 -20.86 -7.87
C GLU A 232 7.33 -20.02 -6.59
N ILE A 233 6.84 -18.78 -6.72
CA ILE A 233 6.43 -17.92 -5.60
C ILE A 233 5.36 -18.61 -4.76
N SER A 234 4.33 -19.18 -5.36
CA SER A 234 3.25 -19.87 -4.66
C SER A 234 3.74 -21.11 -3.92
N VAL A 235 4.55 -21.95 -4.55
CA VAL A 235 5.11 -23.17 -3.94
C VAL A 235 6.02 -22.82 -2.74
N VAL A 236 6.90 -21.82 -2.88
CA VAL A 236 7.75 -21.34 -1.78
C VAL A 236 6.91 -20.77 -0.64
N GLY A 237 5.82 -20.08 -0.96
CA GLY A 237 4.88 -19.53 0.01
C GLY A 237 4.07 -20.59 0.77
N GLU A 238 3.79 -21.74 0.15
CA GLU A 238 3.14 -22.86 0.85
C GLU A 238 4.13 -23.53 1.81
N SER A 239 5.28 -23.97 1.29
CA SER A 239 6.32 -24.62 2.09
C SER A 239 7.69 -24.49 1.43
N MET A 240 8.64 -23.85 2.13
CA MET A 240 10.03 -23.79 1.67
C MET A 240 10.69 -25.19 1.55
N ASN A 241 10.32 -26.12 2.43
CA ASN A 241 10.88 -27.49 2.41
C ASN A 241 10.36 -28.25 1.20
N THR A 242 9.05 -28.18 0.91
CA THR A 242 8.46 -28.78 -0.28
C THR A 242 9.06 -28.19 -1.56
N ALA A 243 9.24 -26.86 -1.61
CA ALA A 243 9.90 -26.20 -2.74
C ALA A 243 11.31 -26.74 -3.01
N ARG A 244 12.12 -26.93 -1.95
CA ARG A 244 13.47 -27.51 -2.06
C ARG A 244 13.43 -28.97 -2.53
N TYR A 245 12.48 -29.75 -2.01
CA TYR A 245 12.33 -31.18 -2.38
C TYR A 245 12.03 -31.36 -3.86
N VAL A 246 11.22 -30.49 -4.47
CA VAL A 246 10.93 -30.48 -5.90
C VAL A 246 11.99 -29.76 -6.75
N GLY A 247 13.15 -29.40 -6.17
CA GLY A 247 14.30 -28.83 -6.88
C GLY A 247 14.24 -27.31 -7.12
N ILE A 248 13.30 -26.58 -6.50
CA ILE A 248 13.23 -25.11 -6.60
C ILE A 248 14.33 -24.48 -5.73
N LYS A 249 15.17 -23.63 -6.34
CA LYS A 249 16.22 -22.89 -5.66
C LYS A 249 15.62 -21.69 -4.88
N THR A 250 15.11 -21.94 -3.66
CA THR A 250 14.37 -20.97 -2.84
C THR A 250 15.09 -19.63 -2.68
N GLY A 251 16.42 -19.61 -2.46
CA GLY A 251 17.19 -18.38 -2.35
C GLY A 251 17.15 -17.52 -3.63
N LYS A 252 17.19 -18.14 -4.83
CA LYS A 252 17.05 -17.40 -6.10
C LYS A 252 15.65 -16.85 -6.26
N VAL A 253 14.62 -17.59 -5.84
CA VAL A 253 13.22 -17.14 -5.89
C VAL A 253 13.04 -15.94 -4.99
N ILE A 254 13.55 -15.96 -3.74
CA ILE A 254 13.48 -14.85 -2.80
C ILE A 254 14.10 -13.57 -3.40
N VAL A 255 15.36 -13.64 -3.84
CA VAL A 255 16.07 -12.46 -4.38
C VAL A 255 15.36 -11.90 -5.61
N ARG A 256 14.98 -12.73 -6.55
CA ARG A 256 14.27 -12.29 -7.76
C ARG A 256 12.91 -11.66 -7.44
N THR A 257 12.16 -12.25 -6.52
CA THR A 257 10.85 -11.74 -6.12
C THR A 257 10.98 -10.35 -5.50
N LEU A 258 11.97 -10.15 -4.65
CA LEU A 258 12.21 -8.86 -4.01
C LEU A 258 12.76 -7.82 -5.00
N LEU A 259 13.58 -8.22 -5.99
CA LEU A 259 13.99 -7.33 -7.09
C LEU A 259 12.78 -6.79 -7.85
N VAL A 260 11.83 -7.65 -8.22
CA VAL A 260 10.58 -7.24 -8.90
C VAL A 260 9.73 -6.35 -7.98
N SER A 261 9.59 -6.73 -6.70
CA SER A 261 8.87 -5.95 -5.68
C SER A 261 9.43 -4.53 -5.57
N GLY A 262 10.74 -4.41 -5.36
CA GLY A 262 11.41 -3.12 -5.22
C GLY A 262 11.41 -2.29 -6.51
N ALA A 263 11.51 -2.94 -7.67
CA ALA A 263 11.42 -2.29 -8.97
C ALA A 263 10.08 -1.56 -9.15
N ILE A 264 8.97 -2.21 -8.81
CA ILE A 264 7.63 -1.63 -8.92
C ILE A 264 7.40 -0.55 -7.85
N CYS A 265 7.89 -0.74 -6.62
CA CYS A 265 7.84 0.30 -5.59
C CYS A 265 8.69 1.52 -5.97
N GLY A 266 9.90 1.32 -6.53
CA GLY A 266 10.73 2.40 -7.05
C GLY A 266 10.06 3.16 -8.20
N LEU A 267 9.35 2.44 -9.07
CA LEU A 267 8.54 3.03 -10.13
C LEU A 267 7.40 3.91 -9.57
N ALA A 268 6.76 3.50 -8.48
CA ALA A 268 5.78 4.35 -7.80
C ALA A 268 6.42 5.66 -7.30
N GLY A 269 7.63 5.60 -6.74
CA GLY A 269 8.40 6.79 -6.36
C GLY A 269 8.70 7.72 -7.55
N TRP A 270 9.06 7.16 -8.70
CA TRP A 270 9.24 7.94 -9.93
C TRP A 270 7.94 8.61 -10.39
N MET A 271 6.80 7.89 -10.38
CA MET A 271 5.51 8.48 -10.74
C MET A 271 5.12 9.64 -9.82
N MET A 272 5.47 9.56 -8.53
CA MET A 272 5.19 10.63 -7.57
C MET A 272 6.03 11.87 -7.87
N VAL A 273 7.33 11.73 -8.07
CA VAL A 273 8.22 12.88 -8.33
C VAL A 273 8.04 13.45 -9.74
N ALA A 274 8.06 12.59 -10.77
CA ALA A 274 7.98 13.06 -12.16
C ALA A 274 6.54 13.41 -12.58
N GLY A 275 5.51 12.81 -11.96
CA GLY A 275 4.14 12.89 -12.46
C GLY A 275 3.15 13.64 -11.58
N SER A 276 3.41 13.81 -10.27
CA SER A 276 2.41 14.45 -9.40
C SER A 276 2.94 15.57 -8.53
N ASP A 277 3.97 15.31 -7.73
CA ASP A 277 4.35 16.22 -6.65
C ASP A 277 5.52 17.13 -7.04
N HIS A 278 6.34 16.69 -8.01
CA HIS A 278 7.51 17.42 -8.55
C HIS A 278 8.48 17.91 -7.48
N THR A 279 8.52 17.23 -6.36
CA THR A 279 9.36 17.54 -5.19
C THR A 279 9.73 16.25 -4.48
N ILE A 280 10.64 16.36 -3.50
CA ILE A 280 10.98 15.26 -2.60
C ILE A 280 10.92 15.70 -1.15
N THR A 281 10.32 14.87 -0.32
CA THR A 281 10.25 15.02 1.14
C THR A 281 10.42 13.68 1.81
N THR A 282 10.76 13.67 3.08
CA THR A 282 10.86 12.43 3.89
C THR A 282 9.51 11.73 4.05
N THR A 283 8.42 12.45 3.86
CA THR A 283 7.03 11.96 3.98
C THR A 283 6.35 11.73 2.64
N LEU A 284 7.08 11.80 1.51
CA LEU A 284 6.51 11.67 0.17
C LEU A 284 5.71 10.38 -0.02
N ALA A 285 6.22 9.25 0.47
CA ALA A 285 5.53 7.98 0.36
C ALA A 285 4.22 7.92 1.19
N GLY A 286 4.10 8.74 2.25
CA GLY A 286 2.85 8.99 2.99
C GLY A 286 2.21 7.75 3.59
N GLY A 287 3.00 6.77 4.04
CA GLY A 287 2.50 5.51 4.59
C GLY A 287 1.95 4.52 3.55
N ARG A 288 2.06 4.85 2.24
CA ARG A 288 1.55 3.97 1.16
C ARG A 288 2.22 2.61 1.13
N GLY A 289 3.44 2.48 1.65
CA GLY A 289 4.08 1.18 1.84
C GLY A 289 3.28 0.27 2.78
N PHE A 290 2.81 0.78 3.91
CA PHE A 290 2.00 0.02 4.86
C PHE A 290 0.55 -0.16 4.37
N LEU A 291 -0.07 0.89 3.82
CA LEU A 291 -1.41 0.79 3.22
C LEU A 291 -1.43 -0.22 2.07
N GLY A 292 -0.36 -0.28 1.27
CA GLY A 292 -0.22 -1.24 0.18
C GLY A 292 -0.22 -2.70 0.65
N ILE A 293 0.35 -2.99 1.82
CA ILE A 293 0.25 -4.31 2.45
C ILE A 293 -1.21 -4.63 2.78
N MET A 294 -1.93 -3.69 3.40
CA MET A 294 -3.35 -3.86 3.74
C MET A 294 -4.20 -4.12 2.50
N VAL A 295 -3.98 -3.36 1.41
CA VAL A 295 -4.64 -3.58 0.11
C VAL A 295 -4.40 -5.00 -0.39
N ALA A 296 -3.13 -5.45 -0.38
CA ALA A 296 -2.76 -6.77 -0.88
C ALA A 296 -3.43 -7.90 -0.09
N TRP A 297 -3.46 -7.78 1.24
CA TRP A 297 -4.11 -8.76 2.13
C TRP A 297 -5.62 -8.77 1.97
N LEU A 298 -6.25 -7.60 1.96
CA LEU A 298 -7.71 -7.47 1.82
C LEU A 298 -8.20 -8.03 0.47
N ALA A 299 -7.39 -7.85 -0.58
CA ALA A 299 -7.64 -8.40 -1.92
C ALA A 299 -7.21 -9.87 -2.09
N GLN A 300 -6.73 -10.53 -1.01
CA GLN A 300 -6.21 -11.90 -1.04
C GLN A 300 -5.17 -12.11 -2.17
N PHE A 301 -4.30 -11.13 -2.36
CA PHE A 301 -3.24 -11.10 -3.38
C PHE A 301 -3.74 -11.20 -4.82
N SER A 302 -5.01 -10.85 -5.08
CA SER A 302 -5.59 -10.78 -6.42
C SER A 302 -5.40 -9.37 -7.01
N PRO A 303 -4.64 -9.19 -8.11
CA PRO A 303 -4.44 -7.86 -8.70
C PRO A 303 -5.74 -7.15 -9.10
N VAL A 304 -6.75 -7.91 -9.54
CA VAL A 304 -8.06 -7.35 -9.88
C VAL A 304 -8.81 -6.91 -8.61
N GLY A 305 -8.78 -7.71 -7.54
CA GLY A 305 -9.38 -7.35 -6.26
C GLY A 305 -8.72 -6.11 -5.63
N MET A 306 -7.42 -5.91 -5.89
CA MET A 306 -6.67 -4.76 -5.38
C MET A 306 -7.13 -3.43 -5.95
N ILE A 307 -7.74 -3.40 -7.13
CA ILE A 307 -8.34 -2.18 -7.70
C ILE A 307 -9.44 -1.67 -6.76
N ALA A 308 -10.36 -2.54 -6.36
CA ALA A 308 -11.47 -2.17 -5.48
C ALA A 308 -10.99 -1.77 -4.07
N THR A 309 -10.04 -2.53 -3.50
CA THR A 309 -9.50 -2.22 -2.17
C THR A 309 -8.63 -0.97 -2.16
N SER A 310 -7.83 -0.72 -3.21
CA SER A 310 -7.09 0.55 -3.36
C SER A 310 -8.03 1.73 -3.55
N PHE A 311 -9.11 1.56 -4.31
CA PHE A 311 -10.13 2.60 -4.47
C PHE A 311 -10.75 2.96 -3.11
N LEU A 312 -11.15 1.96 -2.34
CA LEU A 312 -11.75 2.18 -1.02
C LEU A 312 -10.80 2.97 -0.10
N LEU A 313 -9.53 2.54 0.00
CA LEU A 313 -8.56 3.19 0.89
C LEU A 313 -8.17 4.59 0.39
N ALA A 314 -7.99 4.78 -0.91
CA ALA A 314 -7.69 6.09 -1.47
C ALA A 314 -8.86 7.06 -1.28
N PHE A 315 -10.10 6.60 -1.50
CA PHE A 315 -11.32 7.36 -1.24
C PHE A 315 -11.41 7.80 0.22
N MET A 316 -11.15 6.89 1.16
CA MET A 316 -11.19 7.16 2.58
C MET A 316 -10.11 8.17 3.01
N ALA A 317 -8.85 7.92 2.64
CA ALA A 317 -7.72 8.78 3.01
C ALA A 317 -7.90 10.21 2.46
N ARG A 318 -8.35 10.31 1.20
CA ARG A 318 -8.62 11.61 0.59
C ARG A 318 -9.82 12.30 1.22
N GLY A 319 -10.94 11.59 1.39
CA GLY A 319 -12.12 12.13 2.07
C GLY A 319 -11.82 12.64 3.47
N ALA A 320 -11.02 11.91 4.23
CA ALA A 320 -10.55 12.31 5.55
C ALA A 320 -9.73 13.61 5.52
N SER A 321 -8.85 13.77 4.53
CA SER A 321 -8.08 15.00 4.34
C SER A 321 -8.97 16.20 3.99
N GLU A 322 -9.98 16.01 3.13
CA GLU A 322 -10.93 17.08 2.77
C GLU A 322 -11.80 17.49 3.97
N ILE A 323 -12.29 16.53 4.76
CA ILE A 323 -13.01 16.81 6.02
C ILE A 323 -12.15 17.66 6.94
N SER A 324 -10.88 17.29 7.15
CA SER A 324 -9.97 18.05 8.01
C SER A 324 -9.79 19.49 7.51
N THR A 325 -9.73 19.68 6.20
CA THR A 325 -9.58 21.02 5.60
C THR A 325 -10.86 21.82 5.67
N ALA A 326 -12.01 21.26 5.32
CA ALA A 326 -13.31 21.95 5.27
C ALA A 326 -13.77 22.41 6.66
N PHE A 327 -13.59 21.58 7.67
CA PHE A 327 -14.00 21.88 9.04
C PHE A 327 -12.86 22.39 9.92
N GLN A 328 -11.67 22.68 9.35
CA GLN A 328 -10.47 23.16 10.06
C GLN A 328 -10.08 22.25 11.25
N LEU A 329 -10.27 20.94 11.07
CA LEU A 329 -9.91 19.93 12.07
C LEU A 329 -8.43 19.54 11.91
N ASN A 330 -7.87 18.98 12.99
CA ASN A 330 -6.54 18.39 12.91
C ASN A 330 -6.54 17.20 11.92
N HIS A 331 -5.48 17.07 11.13
CA HIS A 331 -5.30 15.93 10.20
C HIS A 331 -5.46 14.57 10.88
N SER A 332 -5.09 14.45 12.15
CA SER A 332 -5.30 13.26 12.97
C SER A 332 -6.75 12.81 13.07
N PHE A 333 -7.72 13.70 12.89
CA PHE A 333 -9.14 13.33 12.89
C PHE A 333 -9.49 12.46 11.68
N GLY A 334 -8.97 12.83 10.51
CA GLY A 334 -9.10 12.02 9.31
C GLY A 334 -8.46 10.63 9.43
N ASP A 335 -7.28 10.57 10.08
CA ASP A 335 -6.59 9.32 10.36
C ASP A 335 -7.40 8.42 11.31
N ILE A 336 -8.08 9.00 12.31
CA ILE A 336 -8.97 8.25 13.21
C ILE A 336 -10.13 7.63 12.42
N LEU A 337 -10.81 8.40 11.56
CA LEU A 337 -11.92 7.88 10.75
C LEU A 337 -11.45 6.75 9.82
N THR A 338 -10.30 6.94 9.18
CA THR A 338 -9.68 5.91 8.33
C THR A 338 -9.33 4.66 9.15
N GLY A 339 -8.76 4.84 10.34
CA GLY A 339 -8.43 3.74 11.26
C GLY A 339 -9.64 2.93 11.70
N ILE A 340 -10.75 3.59 12.04
CA ILE A 340 -12.02 2.92 12.41
C ILE A 340 -12.52 2.08 11.24
N LEU A 341 -12.57 2.64 10.03
CA LEU A 341 -13.02 1.92 8.84
C LEU A 341 -12.14 0.71 8.55
N LEU A 342 -10.82 0.88 8.59
CA LEU A 342 -9.87 -0.21 8.42
C LEU A 342 -10.07 -1.32 9.47
N PHE A 343 -10.27 -0.95 10.73
CA PHE A 343 -10.52 -1.92 11.80
C PHE A 343 -11.74 -2.78 11.51
N PHE A 344 -12.85 -2.18 11.09
CA PHE A 344 -14.07 -2.93 10.76
C PHE A 344 -13.91 -3.80 9.50
N ILE A 345 -13.22 -3.28 8.48
CA ILE A 345 -12.98 -4.02 7.22
C ILE A 345 -12.05 -5.22 7.48
N ILE A 346 -10.96 -5.03 8.22
CA ILE A 346 -10.07 -6.14 8.60
C ILE A 346 -10.79 -7.12 9.53
N GLY A 347 -11.56 -6.58 10.48
CA GLY A 347 -12.35 -7.39 11.40
C GLY A 347 -13.39 -8.27 10.71
N CYS A 348 -14.03 -7.79 9.63
CA CYS A 348 -15.00 -8.61 8.90
C CYS A 348 -14.37 -9.81 8.19
N GLU A 349 -13.12 -9.70 7.72
CA GLU A 349 -12.40 -10.83 7.11
C GLU A 349 -12.16 -11.96 8.13
N PHE A 350 -11.99 -11.63 9.41
CA PHE A 350 -11.94 -12.64 10.47
C PHE A 350 -13.25 -13.43 10.53
N PHE A 351 -14.41 -12.79 10.52
CA PHE A 351 -15.71 -13.45 10.56
C PHE A 351 -16.06 -14.20 9.26
N ILE A 352 -15.48 -13.81 8.14
CA ILE A 352 -15.59 -14.52 6.86
C ILE A 352 -14.79 -15.83 6.91
N ASN A 353 -13.55 -15.78 7.42
CA ASN A 353 -12.62 -16.90 7.39
C ASN A 353 -12.76 -17.85 8.59
N TYR A 354 -13.30 -17.38 9.73
CA TYR A 354 -13.42 -18.15 10.96
C TYR A 354 -14.83 -18.13 11.50
N LYS A 355 -15.22 -19.22 12.17
CA LYS A 355 -16.48 -19.35 12.89
C LYS A 355 -16.18 -19.37 14.39
N VAL A 356 -16.83 -18.46 15.12
CA VAL A 356 -16.74 -18.38 16.58
C VAL A 356 -17.86 -19.23 17.17
N HIS A 357 -17.50 -20.23 17.94
CA HIS A 357 -18.43 -21.07 18.69
C HIS A 357 -18.31 -20.69 20.17
N PHE A 358 -19.42 -20.32 20.75
CA PHE A 358 -19.55 -20.18 22.22
C PHE A 358 -19.91 -21.52 22.82
N ARG A 359 -19.26 -21.88 23.92
CA ARG A 359 -19.59 -23.06 24.67
C ARG A 359 -21.08 -23.00 25.07
N LYS A 360 -21.89 -23.95 24.60
CA LYS A 360 -23.25 -24.13 25.14
C LYS A 360 -23.12 -24.60 26.61
N LYS A 361 -23.75 -23.90 27.54
CA LYS A 361 -23.98 -24.46 28.88
C LYS A 361 -24.77 -25.76 28.68
N GLU A 362 -24.18 -26.90 29.02
CA GLU A 362 -24.96 -28.12 29.12
C GLU A 362 -26.05 -27.88 30.16
N GLY A 363 -27.29 -27.86 29.72
CA GLY A 363 -28.45 -27.94 30.57
C GLY A 363 -28.35 -29.28 31.31
N GLY A 364 -28.39 -29.25 32.64
CA GLY A 364 -28.34 -30.43 33.46
C GLY A 364 -29.36 -31.45 32.97
N ILE A 365 -28.90 -32.66 32.70
CA ILE A 365 -29.76 -33.83 32.55
C ILE A 365 -30.25 -34.12 33.97
N GLU A 366 -31.53 -33.79 34.27
CA GLU A 366 -32.21 -34.35 35.41
C GLU A 366 -32.31 -35.87 35.16
N HIS A 367 -31.59 -36.62 35.97
CA HIS A 367 -31.85 -38.04 36.14
C HIS A 367 -33.16 -38.21 36.84
N VAL A 368 -34.18 -38.71 36.16
CA VAL A 368 -35.35 -39.41 36.75
C VAL A 368 -35.10 -40.89 36.63
#